data_4bf5cf393aaafddf6c5428f8a8b3106b
#
_entry.id   4bf5cf393aaafddf6c5428f8a8b3106b
#
_cell.length_a   1.000
_cell.length_b   1.000
_cell.length_c   1.000
_cell.angle_alpha   90.00
_cell.angle_beta   90.00
_cell.angle_gamma   90.00
#
_symmetry.space_group_name_H-M   'P 1'
#
loop_
_entity.id
_entity.type
_entity.pdbx_description
1 polymer ?
#
loop_
_entity_poly.entity_id
_entity_poly.type
_entity_poly.pdbx_seq_one_letter_code
_entity_poly.pdbx_strand_id
1 'polypeptide(L)'
;MKDNQILQAYEIAKESKEQGIDIVVAVGGDGTVNEVGRALVHSNTALGIIPTGSGNGLARHLLIPMKIKGAIQVLNDCEITDLDYGIINEHPFFCTCGVGFDAFISEKFAEAGKRGPITYLENILKEGLKYEPETYEIEAENGTIKKKAFLISCANASQYGNNAYIAPQASMSDGLMDIIVMQPFGVLDAPQISIEMFNKTLDKNNKIKTFRSKEIKIYRKAPGVIHYDGDPTETGKEIVVTLKEKGIKILTNPKADRSLRQPNQIQNAAAELFS
;
A
#
# COMPACT_ATOMS: atom_id res chain seq x y z
N MET A 1 25.00 -7.56 5.60
CA MET A 1 25.15 -7.62 4.12
C MET A 1 23.88 -7.24 3.34
N LYS A 2 22.68 -7.24 3.92
CA LYS A 2 21.46 -6.73 3.26
C LYS A 2 21.46 -5.21 3.14
N ASP A 3 21.94 -4.48 4.14
CA ASP A 3 21.84 -3.01 4.19
C ASP A 3 22.62 -2.26 3.09
N ASN A 4 23.74 -2.82 2.60
CA ASN A 4 24.52 -2.17 1.55
C ASN A 4 23.94 -2.33 0.13
N GLN A 5 23.03 -3.28 -0.10
CA GLN A 5 22.35 -3.41 -1.40
C GLN A 5 21.07 -2.56 -1.48
N ILE A 6 20.43 -2.34 -0.35
CA ILE A 6 19.16 -1.58 -0.25
C ILE A 6 19.35 -0.10 -0.59
N LEU A 7 20.50 0.49 -0.29
CA LEU A 7 20.77 1.91 -0.62
C LEU A 7 21.21 2.13 -2.08
N GLN A 8 21.54 1.09 -2.82
CA GLN A 8 22.14 1.24 -4.15
C GLN A 8 21.13 1.73 -5.21
N ALA A 9 19.91 1.20 -5.22
CA ALA A 9 18.89 1.62 -6.18
C ALA A 9 18.44 3.06 -5.94
N TYR A 10 18.31 3.45 -4.67
CA TYR A 10 18.00 4.83 -4.28
C TYR A 10 19.09 5.82 -4.76
N GLU A 11 20.38 5.53 -4.49
CA GLU A 11 21.48 6.43 -4.87
C GLU A 11 21.61 6.55 -6.39
N ILE A 12 21.50 5.44 -7.15
CA ILE A 12 21.52 5.47 -8.62
C ILE A 12 20.37 6.34 -9.15
N ALA A 13 19.16 6.18 -8.62
CA ALA A 13 18.01 6.96 -9.05
C ALA A 13 18.18 8.45 -8.71
N LYS A 14 18.73 8.76 -7.54
CA LYS A 14 19.04 10.13 -7.13
C LYS A 14 20.06 10.79 -8.05
N GLU A 15 21.17 10.11 -8.33
CA GLU A 15 22.19 10.61 -9.28
C GLU A 15 21.59 10.82 -10.68
N SER A 16 20.76 9.87 -11.15
CA SER A 16 20.10 9.98 -12.46
C SER A 16 19.20 11.22 -12.53
N LYS A 17 18.42 11.47 -11.47
CA LYS A 17 17.60 12.68 -11.36
C LYS A 17 18.45 13.96 -11.41
N GLU A 18 19.57 14.00 -10.68
CA GLU A 18 20.49 15.15 -10.65
C GLU A 18 21.15 15.40 -12.02
N GLN A 19 21.35 14.35 -12.81
CA GLN A 19 21.83 14.43 -14.19
C GLN A 19 20.75 14.81 -15.21
N GLY A 20 19.50 15.00 -14.79
CA GLY A 20 18.40 15.38 -15.66
C GLY A 20 17.90 14.25 -16.57
N ILE A 21 18.03 13.00 -16.15
CA ILE A 21 17.50 11.83 -16.87
C ILE A 21 15.96 11.86 -16.81
N ASP A 22 15.31 11.72 -17.95
CA ASP A 22 13.85 11.80 -18.07
C ASP A 22 13.13 10.61 -17.41
N ILE A 23 13.69 9.40 -17.53
CA ILE A 23 13.05 8.17 -17.06
C ILE A 23 14.08 7.27 -16.36
N VAL A 24 13.77 6.85 -15.14
CA VAL A 24 14.52 5.80 -14.42
C VAL A 24 13.65 4.56 -14.30
N VAL A 25 14.15 3.40 -14.72
CA VAL A 25 13.40 2.15 -14.75
C VAL A 25 13.82 1.25 -13.59
N ALA A 26 12.89 0.98 -12.67
CA ALA A 26 13.06 -0.01 -11.62
C ALA A 26 12.78 -1.42 -12.20
N VAL A 27 13.82 -2.26 -12.25
CA VAL A 27 13.70 -3.67 -12.63
C VAL A 27 13.80 -4.51 -11.38
N GLY A 28 12.66 -4.86 -10.77
CA GLY A 28 12.69 -5.50 -9.45
C GLY A 28 11.31 -5.81 -8.87
N GLY A 29 11.30 -6.07 -7.58
CA GLY A 29 10.09 -6.20 -6.76
C GLY A 29 9.74 -4.89 -6.05
N ASP A 30 8.81 -4.99 -5.09
CA ASP A 30 8.24 -3.84 -4.37
C ASP A 30 9.32 -2.99 -3.67
N GLY A 31 10.32 -3.61 -3.02
CA GLY A 31 11.42 -2.88 -2.38
C GLY A 31 12.24 -2.03 -3.37
N THR A 32 12.65 -2.60 -4.52
CA THR A 32 13.38 -1.85 -5.55
C THR A 32 12.55 -0.70 -6.11
N VAL A 33 11.25 -0.94 -6.34
CA VAL A 33 10.32 0.08 -6.82
C VAL A 33 10.18 1.21 -5.79
N ASN A 34 10.06 0.87 -4.50
CA ASN A 34 9.98 1.85 -3.42
C ASN A 34 11.27 2.68 -3.31
N GLU A 35 12.47 2.04 -3.35
CA GLU A 35 13.76 2.73 -3.30
C GLU A 35 13.90 3.74 -4.44
N VAL A 36 13.66 3.32 -5.68
CA VAL A 36 13.73 4.21 -6.84
C VAL A 36 12.68 5.30 -6.74
N GLY A 37 11.43 4.96 -6.42
CA GLY A 37 10.33 5.91 -6.26
C GLY A 37 10.64 7.00 -5.25
N ARG A 38 11.17 6.65 -4.07
CA ARG A 38 11.55 7.62 -3.02
C ARG A 38 12.59 8.63 -3.48
N ALA A 39 13.52 8.22 -4.33
CA ALA A 39 14.51 9.14 -4.90
C ALA A 39 13.89 10.13 -5.90
N LEU A 40 12.81 9.73 -6.58
CA LEU A 40 12.19 10.47 -7.68
C LEU A 40 11.01 11.35 -7.28
N VAL A 41 10.51 11.28 -6.03
CA VAL A 41 9.43 12.16 -5.57
C VAL A 41 9.79 13.64 -5.80
N HIS A 42 8.78 14.43 -6.18
CA HIS A 42 8.91 15.85 -6.48
C HIS A 42 10.00 16.20 -7.51
N SER A 43 10.23 15.31 -8.49
CA SER A 43 11.15 15.54 -9.60
C SER A 43 10.45 15.48 -10.95
N ASN A 44 11.16 15.88 -12.00
CA ASN A 44 10.69 15.73 -13.37
C ASN A 44 10.99 14.35 -13.96
N THR A 45 11.86 13.58 -13.32
CA THR A 45 12.22 12.22 -13.74
C THR A 45 11.08 11.26 -13.44
N ALA A 46 10.62 10.52 -14.43
CA ALA A 46 9.54 9.55 -14.28
C ALA A 46 10.07 8.15 -13.90
N LEU A 47 9.28 7.45 -13.07
CA LEU A 47 9.51 6.06 -12.71
C LEU A 47 8.90 5.13 -13.75
N GLY A 48 9.72 4.28 -14.38
CA GLY A 48 9.29 3.11 -15.14
C GLY A 48 9.38 1.85 -14.28
N ILE A 49 8.52 0.85 -14.50
CA ILE A 49 8.52 -0.39 -13.71
C ILE A 49 8.55 -1.61 -14.62
N ILE A 50 9.54 -2.48 -14.41
CA ILE A 50 9.58 -3.85 -14.94
C ILE A 50 9.46 -4.81 -13.76
N PRO A 51 8.27 -5.40 -13.51
CA PRO A 51 8.02 -6.19 -12.31
C PRO A 51 8.68 -7.57 -12.40
N THR A 52 9.64 -7.85 -11.53
CA THR A 52 10.33 -9.15 -11.44
C THR A 52 10.25 -9.77 -10.04
N GLY A 53 9.64 -9.07 -9.08
CA GLY A 53 9.43 -9.56 -7.72
C GLY A 53 8.25 -10.55 -7.60
N SER A 54 8.01 -11.01 -6.38
CA SER A 54 6.88 -11.91 -6.07
C SER A 54 5.56 -11.17 -5.93
N GLY A 55 5.52 -10.03 -5.22
CA GLY A 55 4.32 -9.23 -4.93
C GLY A 55 3.91 -8.33 -6.06
N ASN A 56 4.79 -7.38 -6.39
CA ASN A 56 4.62 -6.36 -7.43
C ASN A 56 3.32 -5.55 -7.27
N GLY A 57 3.05 -5.09 -6.04
CA GLY A 57 1.79 -4.42 -5.67
C GLY A 57 1.51 -3.18 -6.50
N LEU A 58 2.48 -2.26 -6.61
CA LEU A 58 2.32 -1.04 -7.38
C LEU A 58 2.13 -1.32 -8.88
N ALA A 59 2.94 -2.20 -9.46
CA ALA A 59 2.82 -2.57 -10.86
C ALA A 59 1.45 -3.18 -11.19
N ARG A 60 0.93 -4.04 -10.31
CA ARG A 60 -0.40 -4.63 -10.44
C ARG A 60 -1.52 -3.61 -10.29
N HIS A 61 -1.39 -2.68 -9.34
CA HIS A 61 -2.35 -1.60 -9.16
C HIS A 61 -2.43 -0.72 -10.43
N LEU A 62 -1.29 -0.42 -11.01
CA LEU A 62 -1.18 0.37 -12.26
C LEU A 62 -1.46 -0.44 -13.53
N LEU A 63 -1.83 -1.72 -13.39
CA LEU A 63 -2.10 -2.65 -14.50
C LEU A 63 -0.93 -2.83 -15.46
N ILE A 64 0.29 -2.68 -14.97
CA ILE A 64 1.50 -3.00 -15.72
C ILE A 64 1.59 -4.53 -15.85
N PRO A 65 1.79 -5.05 -17.08
CA PRO A 65 1.86 -6.49 -17.30
C PRO A 65 3.01 -7.15 -16.52
N MET A 66 2.74 -8.30 -15.88
CA MET A 66 3.75 -9.07 -15.14
C MET A 66 4.76 -9.79 -16.04
N LYS A 67 4.49 -9.86 -17.35
CA LYS A 67 5.46 -10.38 -18.32
C LYS A 67 6.37 -9.25 -18.77
N ILE A 68 7.69 -9.46 -18.71
CA ILE A 68 8.72 -8.48 -19.06
C ILE A 68 8.45 -7.81 -20.42
N LYS A 69 8.13 -8.59 -21.46
CA LYS A 69 7.81 -8.03 -22.77
C LYS A 69 6.63 -7.06 -22.75
N GLY A 70 5.60 -7.34 -21.95
CA GLY A 70 4.45 -6.45 -21.79
C GLY A 70 4.78 -5.18 -21.01
N ALA A 71 5.62 -5.30 -19.97
CA ALA A 71 6.10 -4.14 -19.20
C ALA A 71 6.96 -3.21 -20.09
N ILE A 72 7.86 -3.78 -20.90
CA ILE A 72 8.65 -3.00 -21.88
C ILE A 72 7.71 -2.27 -22.88
N GLN A 73 6.61 -2.87 -23.28
CA GLN A 73 5.67 -2.19 -24.16
C GLN A 73 5.04 -0.96 -23.49
N VAL A 74 4.73 -1.03 -22.19
CA VAL A 74 4.24 0.12 -21.42
C VAL A 74 5.28 1.25 -21.39
N LEU A 75 6.56 0.91 -21.24
CA LEU A 75 7.65 1.90 -21.29
C LEU A 75 7.74 2.56 -22.68
N ASN A 76 7.57 1.78 -23.75
CA ASN A 76 7.60 2.29 -25.13
C ASN A 76 6.39 3.17 -25.47
N ASP A 77 5.22 2.87 -24.90
CA ASP A 77 4.01 3.68 -25.05
C ASP A 77 4.16 5.04 -24.34
N CYS A 78 5.05 5.12 -23.34
CA CYS A 78 5.54 6.33 -22.65
C CYS A 78 4.43 7.28 -22.16
N GLU A 79 3.35 6.74 -21.58
CA GLU A 79 2.33 7.56 -20.91
C GLU A 79 2.74 7.87 -19.48
N ILE A 80 3.17 9.11 -19.23
CA ILE A 80 3.55 9.58 -17.89
C ILE A 80 2.33 10.19 -17.20
N THR A 81 2.09 9.75 -15.96
CA THR A 81 1.00 10.25 -15.12
C THR A 81 1.56 10.76 -13.80
N ASP A 82 1.11 11.95 -13.37
CA ASP A 82 1.37 12.45 -12.03
C ASP A 82 0.44 11.74 -11.04
N LEU A 83 1.03 11.03 -10.08
CA LEU A 83 0.32 10.22 -9.10
C LEU A 83 0.63 10.68 -7.67
N ASP A 84 -0.30 10.35 -6.79
CA ASP A 84 -0.19 10.60 -5.37
C ASP A 84 0.71 9.55 -4.71
N TYR A 85 1.33 9.92 -3.59
CA TYR A 85 2.04 9.00 -2.72
C TYR A 85 1.80 9.36 -1.25
N GLY A 86 1.99 8.42 -0.35
CA GLY A 86 1.83 8.67 1.07
C GLY A 86 3.16 8.80 1.80
N ILE A 87 3.12 9.41 2.98
CA ILE A 87 4.22 9.47 3.94
C ILE A 87 3.68 8.99 5.29
N ILE A 88 4.33 7.99 5.89
CA ILE A 88 4.12 7.60 7.27
C ILE A 88 5.32 8.05 8.10
N ASN A 89 5.10 8.97 9.03
CA ASN A 89 6.15 9.71 9.71
C ASN A 89 7.13 10.34 8.70
N GLU A 90 8.31 9.74 8.49
CA GLU A 90 9.35 10.23 7.56
C GLU A 90 9.50 9.32 6.33
N HIS A 91 8.71 8.24 6.24
CA HIS A 91 8.90 7.19 5.23
C HIS A 91 7.86 7.30 4.11
N PRO A 92 8.27 7.61 2.87
CA PRO A 92 7.39 7.56 1.71
C PRO A 92 6.94 6.13 1.40
N PHE A 93 5.66 5.98 1.00
CA PHE A 93 5.10 4.74 0.50
C PHE A 93 4.22 5.00 -0.73
N PHE A 94 4.12 4.00 -1.60
CA PHE A 94 3.36 4.10 -2.84
C PHE A 94 2.13 3.21 -2.84
N CYS A 95 2.20 2.07 -2.16
CA CYS A 95 1.07 1.15 -2.04
C CYS A 95 0.34 1.32 -0.72
N THR A 96 0.90 0.84 0.37
CA THR A 96 0.25 0.80 1.68
C THR A 96 1.24 1.06 2.80
N CYS A 97 0.74 1.62 3.89
CA CYS A 97 1.43 1.62 5.17
C CYS A 97 0.46 1.26 6.28
N GLY A 98 0.98 0.89 7.45
CA GLY A 98 0.06 0.56 8.52
C GLY A 98 0.71 0.15 9.83
N VAL A 99 -0.16 -0.20 10.79
CA VAL A 99 0.17 -0.59 12.15
C VAL A 99 -0.54 -1.89 12.54
N GLY A 100 -0.07 -2.51 13.60
CA GLY A 100 -0.64 -3.75 14.10
C GLY A 100 -0.19 -4.94 13.26
N PHE A 101 -1.09 -5.89 13.03
CA PHE A 101 -0.78 -7.07 12.24
C PHE A 101 -0.55 -6.79 10.75
N ASP A 102 -0.80 -5.57 10.29
CA ASP A 102 -0.62 -5.14 8.91
C ASP A 102 0.84 -5.27 8.44
N ALA A 103 1.80 -4.90 9.29
CA ALA A 103 3.22 -5.06 9.02
C ALA A 103 3.58 -6.54 8.76
N PHE A 104 3.04 -7.46 9.56
CA PHE A 104 3.29 -8.88 9.40
C PHE A 104 2.67 -9.46 8.12
N ILE A 105 1.42 -9.09 7.80
CA ILE A 105 0.76 -9.51 6.57
C ILE A 105 1.53 -9.02 5.35
N SER A 106 1.88 -7.74 5.34
CA SER A 106 2.56 -7.09 4.23
C SER A 106 3.92 -7.73 3.94
N GLU A 107 4.73 -7.97 4.98
CA GLU A 107 6.02 -8.67 4.88
C GLU A 107 5.84 -10.08 4.31
N LYS A 108 4.93 -10.85 4.88
CA LYS A 108 4.67 -12.23 4.45
C LYS A 108 4.16 -12.31 3.02
N PHE A 109 3.34 -11.36 2.58
CA PHE A 109 2.89 -11.30 1.19
C PHE A 109 4.01 -11.00 0.20
N ALA A 110 4.96 -10.16 0.57
CA ALA A 110 6.14 -9.91 -0.25
C ALA A 110 7.00 -11.18 -0.42
N GLU A 111 7.05 -12.05 0.59
CA GLU A 111 7.78 -13.33 0.58
C GLU A 111 7.00 -14.48 -0.11
N ALA A 112 5.69 -14.36 -0.25
CA ALA A 112 4.82 -15.42 -0.75
C ALA A 112 5.14 -15.80 -2.19
N GLY A 113 5.72 -16.96 -2.37
CA GLY A 113 5.89 -17.58 -3.67
C GLY A 113 4.56 -18.00 -4.34
N LYS A 114 4.65 -18.65 -5.51
CA LYS A 114 3.51 -19.00 -6.38
C LYS A 114 2.54 -20.10 -5.84
N ARG A 115 2.66 -20.56 -4.60
CA ARG A 115 1.88 -21.67 -4.08
C ARG A 115 0.64 -21.21 -3.32
N GLY A 116 -0.54 -21.33 -3.96
CA GLY A 116 -1.84 -21.19 -3.32
C GLY A 116 -2.04 -19.90 -2.50
N PRO A 117 -2.09 -18.71 -3.12
CA PRO A 117 -2.04 -17.46 -2.39
C PRO A 117 -3.18 -17.29 -1.37
N ILE A 118 -4.38 -17.83 -1.65
CA ILE A 118 -5.52 -17.77 -0.72
C ILE A 118 -5.24 -18.62 0.54
N THR A 119 -4.79 -19.86 0.38
CA THR A 119 -4.46 -20.74 1.51
C THR A 119 -3.30 -20.18 2.34
N TYR A 120 -2.35 -19.54 1.68
CA TYR A 120 -1.23 -18.89 2.34
C TYR A 120 -1.70 -17.72 3.20
N LEU A 121 -2.54 -16.83 2.66
CA LEU A 121 -3.13 -15.72 3.40
C LEU A 121 -3.98 -16.23 4.57
N GLU A 122 -4.81 -17.25 4.35
CA GLU A 122 -5.61 -17.87 5.41
C GLU A 122 -4.74 -18.36 6.57
N ASN A 123 -3.60 -18.98 6.27
CA ASN A 123 -2.67 -19.43 7.29
C ASN A 123 -2.02 -18.27 8.06
N ILE A 124 -1.62 -17.19 7.34
CA ILE A 124 -1.10 -15.98 7.97
C ILE A 124 -2.15 -15.37 8.91
N LEU A 125 -3.39 -15.23 8.46
CA LEU A 125 -4.48 -14.71 9.29
C LEU A 125 -4.76 -15.59 10.50
N LYS A 126 -4.68 -16.92 10.37
CA LYS A 126 -4.80 -17.86 11.49
C LYS A 126 -3.64 -17.75 12.48
N GLU A 127 -2.41 -17.57 12.00
CA GLU A 127 -1.26 -17.29 12.87
C GLU A 127 -1.45 -15.96 13.60
N GLY A 128 -2.01 -14.96 12.93
CA GLY A 128 -2.33 -13.66 13.48
C GLY A 128 -3.34 -13.69 14.62
N LEU A 129 -4.11 -14.76 14.79
CA LEU A 129 -5.01 -14.90 15.94
C LEU A 129 -4.27 -15.05 17.28
N LYS A 130 -2.96 -15.30 17.25
CA LYS A 130 -2.09 -15.22 18.42
C LYS A 130 -1.66 -13.81 18.74
N TYR A 131 -1.83 -12.87 17.78
CA TYR A 131 -1.57 -11.46 17.97
C TYR A 131 -2.67 -10.86 18.84
N GLU A 132 -2.29 -10.10 19.85
CA GLU A 132 -3.24 -9.38 20.70
C GLU A 132 -3.58 -8.03 20.05
N PRO A 133 -4.81 -7.85 19.54
CA PRO A 133 -5.21 -6.59 18.95
C PRO A 133 -5.13 -5.43 19.95
N GLU A 134 -4.54 -4.33 19.52
CA GLU A 134 -4.39 -3.13 20.35
C GLU A 134 -5.56 -2.15 20.19
N THR A 135 -5.69 -1.25 21.14
CA THR A 135 -6.62 -0.11 21.04
C THR A 135 -5.86 1.10 20.54
N TYR A 136 -6.30 1.60 19.40
CA TYR A 136 -5.78 2.80 18.77
C TYR A 136 -6.76 3.95 18.91
N GLU A 137 -6.24 5.16 19.07
CA GLU A 137 -6.98 6.39 18.87
C GLU A 137 -6.58 6.96 17.51
N ILE A 138 -7.58 7.20 16.65
CA ILE A 138 -7.39 7.65 15.27
C ILE A 138 -8.03 9.02 15.14
N GLU A 139 -7.22 10.02 14.86
CA GLU A 139 -7.65 11.39 14.58
C GLU A 139 -7.61 11.62 13.07
N ALA A 140 -8.70 12.10 12.49
CA ALA A 140 -8.86 12.45 11.09
C ALA A 140 -9.69 13.71 10.95
N GLU A 141 -9.84 14.25 9.75
CA GLU A 141 -10.63 15.46 9.49
C GLU A 141 -12.07 15.38 10.05
N ASN A 142 -12.66 14.18 10.03
CA ASN A 142 -14.03 13.94 10.48
C ASN A 142 -14.17 13.75 12.01
N GLY A 143 -13.08 13.80 12.76
CA GLY A 143 -13.09 13.64 14.21
C GLY A 143 -12.08 12.60 14.72
N THR A 144 -12.29 12.18 15.97
CA THR A 144 -11.44 11.21 16.65
C THR A 144 -12.22 9.98 17.04
N ILE A 145 -11.71 8.81 16.72
CA ILE A 145 -12.29 7.53 17.13
C ILE A 145 -11.30 6.71 17.95
N LYS A 146 -11.83 5.94 18.89
CA LYS A 146 -11.04 4.98 19.67
C LYS A 146 -11.56 3.57 19.40
N LYS A 147 -10.74 2.75 18.76
CA LYS A 147 -11.13 1.39 18.35
C LYS A 147 -10.05 0.37 18.67
N LYS A 148 -10.49 -0.81 19.12
CA LYS A 148 -9.64 -1.99 19.16
C LYS A 148 -9.54 -2.55 17.75
N ALA A 149 -8.32 -2.62 17.20
CA ALA A 149 -8.08 -3.07 15.84
C ALA A 149 -7.03 -4.20 15.81
N PHE A 150 -7.24 -5.13 14.93
CA PHE A 150 -6.26 -6.15 14.56
C PHE A 150 -5.16 -5.53 13.69
N LEU A 151 -5.57 -4.69 12.74
CA LEU A 151 -4.69 -3.85 11.94
C LEU A 151 -5.37 -2.53 11.55
N ILE A 152 -4.55 -1.54 11.25
CA ILE A 152 -4.95 -0.34 10.53
C ILE A 152 -4.02 -0.19 9.33
N SER A 153 -4.59 -0.18 8.12
CA SER A 153 -3.86 0.02 6.87
C SER A 153 -4.29 1.33 6.21
N CYS A 154 -3.33 2.11 5.76
CA CYS A 154 -3.55 3.33 4.99
C CYS A 154 -3.10 3.05 3.57
N ALA A 155 -4.03 3.06 2.64
CA ALA A 155 -3.81 2.60 1.28
C ALA A 155 -3.91 3.75 0.27
N ASN A 156 -2.81 3.99 -0.43
CA ASN A 156 -2.75 4.83 -1.63
C ASN A 156 -2.99 3.99 -2.90
N ALA A 157 -2.59 2.71 -2.85
CA ALA A 157 -2.87 1.72 -3.89
C ALA A 157 -3.66 0.53 -3.32
N SER A 158 -4.33 -0.24 -4.18
CA SER A 158 -5.39 -1.16 -3.79
C SER A 158 -4.96 -2.45 -3.10
N GLN A 159 -3.66 -2.82 -3.13
CA GLN A 159 -3.25 -4.17 -2.75
C GLN A 159 -1.83 -4.24 -2.17
N TYR A 160 -1.59 -5.26 -1.35
CA TYR A 160 -0.25 -5.62 -0.87
C TYR A 160 0.64 -6.27 -1.95
N GLY A 161 0.07 -6.69 -3.06
CA GLY A 161 0.70 -7.51 -4.09
C GLY A 161 -0.01 -8.85 -4.28
N ASN A 162 0.41 -9.62 -5.29
CA ASN A 162 -0.16 -10.95 -5.61
C ASN A 162 -1.71 -10.98 -5.72
N ASN A 163 -2.34 -9.85 -6.04
CA ASN A 163 -3.79 -9.64 -6.07
C ASN A 163 -4.49 -9.79 -4.71
N ALA A 164 -3.79 -9.58 -3.59
CA ALA A 164 -4.39 -9.46 -2.26
C ALA A 164 -4.83 -8.01 -2.03
N TYR A 165 -6.10 -7.72 -2.27
CA TYR A 165 -6.67 -6.38 -2.23
C TYR A 165 -7.11 -6.02 -0.81
N ILE A 166 -6.36 -5.13 -0.15
CA ILE A 166 -6.73 -4.57 1.16
C ILE A 166 -7.71 -3.41 1.01
N ALA A 167 -7.56 -2.61 -0.03
CA ALA A 167 -8.36 -1.45 -0.35
C ALA A 167 -8.79 -1.47 -1.82
N PRO A 168 -9.80 -2.28 -2.20
CA PRO A 168 -10.16 -2.47 -3.61
C PRO A 168 -10.50 -1.19 -4.36
N GLN A 169 -10.95 -0.15 -3.65
CA GLN A 169 -11.39 1.14 -4.20
C GLN A 169 -10.29 2.21 -4.20
N ALA A 170 -9.10 1.93 -3.64
CA ALA A 170 -8.02 2.91 -3.56
C ALA A 170 -7.58 3.44 -4.93
N SER A 171 -7.28 4.73 -4.99
CA SER A 171 -6.87 5.45 -6.19
C SER A 171 -5.66 6.32 -5.90
N MET A 172 -4.64 6.24 -6.73
CA MET A 172 -3.44 7.09 -6.62
C MET A 172 -3.60 8.47 -7.30
N SER A 173 -4.83 8.92 -7.58
CA SER A 173 -5.06 10.16 -8.32
C SER A 173 -6.29 10.94 -7.87
N ASP A 174 -6.85 10.63 -6.69
CA ASP A 174 -8.04 11.30 -6.16
C ASP A 174 -7.77 12.17 -4.92
N GLY A 175 -6.50 12.28 -4.49
CA GLY A 175 -6.08 13.11 -3.37
C GLY A 175 -6.42 12.54 -1.99
N LEU A 176 -6.81 11.27 -1.89
CA LEU A 176 -7.23 10.63 -0.64
C LEU A 176 -6.60 9.25 -0.46
N MET A 177 -6.34 8.88 0.78
CA MET A 177 -6.03 7.50 1.17
C MET A 177 -7.28 6.78 1.63
N ASP A 178 -7.41 5.51 1.29
CA ASP A 178 -8.37 4.62 1.94
C ASP A 178 -7.79 4.12 3.25
N ILE A 179 -8.49 4.37 4.36
CA ILE A 179 -8.09 3.94 5.70
C ILE A 179 -8.92 2.73 6.07
N ILE A 180 -8.27 1.60 6.26
CA ILE A 180 -8.90 0.32 6.58
C ILE A 180 -8.63 -0.01 8.04
N VAL A 181 -9.69 -0.13 8.83
CA VAL A 181 -9.63 -0.58 10.22
C VAL A 181 -10.24 -1.97 10.30
N MET A 182 -9.39 -2.97 10.43
CA MET A 182 -9.83 -4.35 10.63
C MET A 182 -10.00 -4.62 12.12
N GLN A 183 -11.22 -4.92 12.52
CA GLN A 183 -11.55 -5.28 13.89
C GLN A 183 -11.04 -6.70 14.23
N PRO A 184 -10.90 -7.04 15.51
CA PRO A 184 -10.60 -8.40 15.91
C PRO A 184 -11.62 -9.40 15.35
N PHE A 185 -11.15 -10.54 14.88
CA PHE A 185 -11.95 -11.60 14.27
C PHE A 185 -11.56 -12.97 14.83
N GLY A 186 -12.37 -13.99 14.58
CA GLY A 186 -12.11 -15.35 15.02
C GLY A 186 -11.55 -16.26 13.93
N VAL A 187 -11.16 -17.48 14.31
CA VAL A 187 -10.61 -18.48 13.36
C VAL A 187 -11.54 -18.76 12.19
N LEU A 188 -12.86 -18.73 12.45
CA LEU A 188 -13.88 -19.00 11.42
C LEU A 188 -14.04 -17.87 10.41
N ASP A 189 -13.61 -16.65 10.74
CA ASP A 189 -13.68 -15.48 9.85
C ASP A 189 -12.50 -15.47 8.85
N ALA A 190 -11.35 -16.06 9.21
CA ALA A 190 -10.12 -15.97 8.40
C ALA A 190 -10.27 -16.49 6.96
N PRO A 191 -10.94 -17.62 6.68
CA PRO A 191 -11.16 -18.07 5.31
C PRO A 191 -11.98 -17.09 4.48
N GLN A 192 -13.03 -16.52 5.07
CA GLN A 192 -13.88 -15.54 4.39
C GLN A 192 -13.11 -14.27 4.07
N ILE A 193 -12.40 -13.69 5.05
CA ILE A 193 -11.54 -12.51 4.86
C ILE A 193 -10.53 -12.75 3.74
N SER A 194 -9.89 -13.93 3.73
CA SER A 194 -8.94 -14.29 2.69
C SER A 194 -9.56 -14.30 1.30
N ILE A 195 -10.73 -14.94 1.14
CA ILE A 195 -11.45 -14.98 -0.13
C ILE A 195 -11.85 -13.57 -0.57
N GLU A 196 -12.35 -12.74 0.34
CA GLU A 196 -12.80 -11.38 0.05
C GLU A 196 -11.65 -10.47 -0.40
N MET A 197 -10.44 -10.64 0.17
CA MET A 197 -9.25 -9.92 -0.29
C MET A 197 -8.93 -10.24 -1.77
N PHE A 198 -9.06 -11.50 -2.21
CA PHE A 198 -8.80 -11.84 -3.62
C PHE A 198 -9.95 -11.49 -4.55
N ASN A 199 -11.18 -11.46 -4.05
CA ASN A 199 -12.38 -11.13 -4.82
C ASN A 199 -12.68 -9.62 -4.85
N LYS A 200 -11.85 -8.76 -4.23
CA LYS A 200 -12.05 -7.31 -4.14
C LYS A 200 -13.35 -6.92 -3.43
N THR A 201 -13.74 -7.68 -2.41
CA THR A 201 -14.99 -7.46 -1.66
C THR A 201 -14.75 -7.28 -0.17
N LEU A 202 -13.51 -7.08 0.24
CA LEU A 202 -13.12 -6.94 1.66
C LEU A 202 -13.84 -5.74 2.33
N ASP A 203 -14.05 -4.67 1.60
CA ASP A 203 -14.76 -3.47 2.04
C ASP A 203 -16.24 -3.73 2.44
N LYS A 204 -16.81 -4.87 2.04
CA LYS A 204 -18.18 -5.31 2.41
C LYS A 204 -18.23 -6.16 3.68
N ASN A 205 -17.07 -6.56 4.23
CA ASN A 205 -17.01 -7.37 5.44
C ASN A 205 -17.37 -6.54 6.68
N ASN A 206 -18.19 -7.08 7.56
CA ASN A 206 -18.66 -6.37 8.77
C ASN A 206 -17.53 -6.12 9.80
N LYS A 207 -16.44 -6.86 9.74
CA LYS A 207 -15.23 -6.65 10.56
C LYS A 207 -14.33 -5.53 10.03
N ILE A 208 -14.59 -5.06 8.82
CA ILE A 208 -13.82 -4.03 8.16
C ILE A 208 -14.59 -2.72 8.21
N LYS A 209 -13.90 -1.67 8.64
CA LYS A 209 -14.41 -0.30 8.54
C LYS A 209 -13.44 0.48 7.65
N THR A 210 -14.00 1.17 6.66
CA THR A 210 -13.22 1.94 5.71
C THR A 210 -13.72 3.37 5.67
N PHE A 211 -12.79 4.31 5.69
CA PHE A 211 -13.07 5.73 5.43
C PHE A 211 -11.91 6.33 4.63
N ARG A 212 -12.08 7.56 4.13
CA ARG A 212 -11.05 8.26 3.36
C ARG A 212 -10.57 9.48 4.08
N SER A 213 -9.28 9.74 4.01
CA SER A 213 -8.65 10.94 4.57
C SER A 213 -7.37 11.28 3.82
N LYS A 214 -7.04 12.57 3.78
CA LYS A 214 -5.75 13.05 3.30
C LYS A 214 -4.66 12.95 4.37
N GLU A 215 -5.07 13.08 5.63
CA GLU A 215 -4.18 12.99 6.78
C GLU A 215 -4.87 12.26 7.92
N ILE A 216 -4.13 11.41 8.63
CA ILE A 216 -4.57 10.84 9.91
C ILE A 216 -3.41 10.82 10.90
N LYS A 217 -3.78 10.86 12.19
CA LYS A 217 -2.85 10.56 13.29
C LYS A 217 -3.36 9.34 14.03
N ILE A 218 -2.47 8.40 14.28
CA ILE A 218 -2.76 7.17 15.01
C ILE A 218 -1.95 7.19 16.31
N TYR A 219 -2.64 7.05 17.43
CA TYR A 219 -2.02 6.95 18.76
C TYR A 219 -2.19 5.55 19.30
N ARG A 220 -1.10 5.00 19.85
CA ARG A 220 -1.05 3.69 20.50
C ARG A 220 -0.43 3.75 21.88
N LYS A 221 -0.65 2.70 22.69
CA LYS A 221 -0.23 2.67 24.10
C LYS A 221 1.30 2.61 24.28
N ALA A 222 1.99 1.90 23.39
CA ALA A 222 3.43 1.66 23.46
C ALA A 222 4.09 1.86 22.08
N PRO A 223 5.40 2.14 21.99
CA PRO A 223 6.17 2.04 20.75
C PRO A 223 6.03 0.64 20.14
N GLY A 224 6.20 0.52 18.82
CA GLY A 224 6.12 -0.74 18.12
C GLY A 224 6.42 -0.59 16.63
N VAL A 225 6.09 -1.61 15.86
CA VAL A 225 6.38 -1.67 14.42
C VAL A 225 5.29 -0.97 13.62
N ILE A 226 5.71 -0.26 12.60
CA ILE A 226 4.91 0.16 11.44
C ILE A 226 5.51 -0.48 10.20
N HIS A 227 4.80 -0.45 9.07
CA HIS A 227 5.40 -0.76 7.77
C HIS A 227 5.05 0.29 6.73
N TYR A 228 5.85 0.36 5.68
CA TYR A 228 5.61 1.10 4.46
C TYR A 228 6.03 0.25 3.26
N ASP A 229 5.10 -0.05 2.36
CA ASP A 229 5.26 -0.94 1.20
C ASP A 229 5.87 -2.33 1.54
N GLY A 230 5.63 -2.83 2.76
CA GLY A 230 6.15 -4.11 3.23
C GLY A 230 7.44 -4.03 4.06
N ASP A 231 8.12 -2.88 4.09
CA ASP A 231 9.32 -2.69 4.90
C ASP A 231 8.95 -2.32 6.34
N PRO A 232 9.26 -3.16 7.34
CA PRO A 232 8.97 -2.88 8.74
C PRO A 232 9.98 -1.91 9.35
N THR A 233 9.51 -1.00 10.22
CA THR A 233 10.37 -0.14 11.05
C THR A 233 9.73 0.13 12.41
N GLU A 234 10.54 0.34 13.43
CA GLU A 234 10.06 0.71 14.76
C GLU A 234 9.79 2.21 14.84
N THR A 235 8.70 2.58 15.51
CA THR A 235 8.38 3.99 15.78
C THR A 235 7.72 4.18 17.14
N GLY A 236 7.57 5.43 17.55
CA GLY A 236 6.96 5.84 18.81
C GLY A 236 5.45 5.53 18.91
N LYS A 237 4.80 6.24 19.80
CA LYS A 237 3.36 6.06 20.10
C LYS A 237 2.47 6.85 19.16
N GLU A 238 2.98 7.89 18.54
CA GLU A 238 2.29 8.75 17.58
C GLU A 238 2.78 8.43 16.18
N ILE A 239 1.85 8.15 15.30
CA ILE A 239 2.08 7.86 13.90
C ILE A 239 1.25 8.84 13.08
N VAL A 240 1.93 9.60 12.23
CA VAL A 240 1.30 10.57 11.32
C VAL A 240 1.38 10.02 9.91
N VAL A 241 0.24 9.95 9.22
CA VAL A 241 0.17 9.53 7.83
C VAL A 241 -0.43 10.65 7.00
N THR A 242 0.26 11.07 5.96
CA THR A 242 -0.19 12.15 5.06
C THR A 242 -0.08 11.72 3.61
N LEU A 243 -1.00 12.18 2.77
CA LEU A 243 -0.94 12.04 1.32
C LEU A 243 -0.29 13.29 0.69
N LYS A 244 0.52 13.06 -0.33
CA LYS A 244 1.11 14.09 -1.20
C LYS A 244 0.56 13.92 -2.61
N GLU A 245 -0.27 14.87 -3.00
CA GLU A 245 -0.91 14.83 -4.31
C GLU A 245 0.11 15.08 -5.42
N LYS A 246 0.00 14.30 -6.51
CA LYS A 246 0.78 14.45 -7.74
C LYS A 246 2.30 14.56 -7.49
N GLY A 247 2.76 13.84 -6.46
CA GLY A 247 4.14 13.96 -5.99
C GLY A 247 5.12 13.04 -6.71
N ILE A 248 4.67 12.14 -7.58
CA ILE A 248 5.52 11.25 -8.36
C ILE A 248 5.01 11.06 -9.78
N LYS A 249 5.92 11.10 -10.74
CA LYS A 249 5.65 10.79 -12.15
C LYS A 249 5.91 9.31 -12.41
N ILE A 250 4.91 8.58 -12.92
CA ILE A 250 5.07 7.16 -13.21
C ILE A 250 4.58 6.86 -14.64
N LEU A 251 5.31 6.00 -15.35
CA LEU A 251 4.85 5.45 -16.62
C LEU A 251 3.73 4.45 -16.35
N THR A 252 2.55 4.73 -16.87
CA THR A 252 1.34 3.94 -16.65
C THR A 252 0.91 3.23 -17.94
N ASN A 253 0.12 2.16 -17.79
CA ASN A 253 -0.45 1.47 -18.94
C ASN A 253 -1.61 2.29 -19.52
N PRO A 254 -1.50 2.83 -20.76
CA PRO A 254 -2.57 3.62 -21.37
C PRO A 254 -3.83 2.78 -21.64
N LYS A 255 -3.69 1.45 -21.71
CA LYS A 255 -4.79 0.50 -21.90
C LYS A 255 -5.49 0.10 -20.60
N ALA A 256 -4.99 0.60 -19.45
CA ALA A 256 -5.62 0.33 -18.17
C ALA A 256 -6.96 1.07 -18.10
N ASP A 257 -8.06 0.31 -17.97
CA ASP A 257 -9.38 0.90 -17.75
C ASP A 257 -9.45 1.52 -16.37
N ARG A 258 -9.42 2.85 -16.33
CA ARG A 258 -9.51 3.66 -15.11
C ARG A 258 -10.97 3.86 -14.67
N SER A 259 -11.94 3.41 -15.47
CA SER A 259 -13.37 3.64 -15.24
C SER A 259 -14.01 2.76 -14.16
N LEU A 260 -13.29 1.76 -13.65
CA LEU A 260 -13.80 0.82 -12.63
C LEU A 260 -13.83 1.39 -11.21
N ARG A 261 -13.42 2.64 -11.03
CA ARG A 261 -13.34 3.28 -9.71
C ARG A 261 -14.53 4.22 -9.50
N GLN A 262 -15.56 3.75 -8.78
CA GLN A 262 -16.68 4.61 -8.36
C GLN A 262 -16.44 5.14 -6.93
N PRO A 263 -16.20 6.45 -6.76
CA PRO A 263 -15.88 7.05 -5.44
C PRO A 263 -17.03 7.04 -4.43
N ASN A 264 -18.28 6.79 -4.86
CA ASN A 264 -19.47 7.21 -4.12
C ASN A 264 -19.96 6.28 -2.99
N GLN A 265 -19.38 5.09 -2.79
CA GLN A 265 -19.87 4.16 -1.76
C GLN A 265 -19.17 4.29 -0.40
N ILE A 266 -18.01 4.91 -0.34
CA ILE A 266 -17.18 4.97 0.90
C ILE A 266 -17.56 6.16 1.78
N GLN A 267 -18.11 7.23 1.24
CA GLN A 267 -18.48 8.43 2.02
C GLN A 267 -19.54 8.16 3.10
N ASN A 268 -20.42 7.19 2.88
CA ASN A 268 -21.46 6.85 3.87
C ASN A 268 -20.93 6.06 5.07
N ALA A 269 -19.84 5.29 4.91
CA ALA A 269 -19.24 4.52 5.99
C ALA A 269 -18.48 5.40 7.01
N ALA A 270 -17.97 6.55 6.60
CA ALA A 270 -17.27 7.48 7.47
C ALA A 270 -18.22 8.07 8.53
N ALA A 271 -19.44 8.45 8.15
CA ALA A 271 -20.43 9.04 9.08
C ALA A 271 -20.79 8.08 10.23
N GLU A 272 -20.90 6.77 9.96
CA GLU A 272 -21.20 5.76 10.98
C GLU A 272 -20.01 5.45 11.91
N LEU A 273 -18.79 5.73 11.46
CA LEU A 273 -17.58 5.42 12.24
C LEU A 273 -17.30 6.51 13.29
N PHE A 274 -17.57 7.76 12.96
CA PHE A 274 -17.31 8.95 13.78
C PHE A 274 -18.51 9.42 14.59
N SER A 275 -19.69 8.80 14.43
CA SER A 275 -20.89 8.97 15.27
C SER A 275 -20.81 8.07 16.51
#